data_0f0296eb4ef79a88068b95629aca6dcc
#
_entry.id   0f0296eb4ef79a88068b95629aca6dcc
#
_cell.length_a   1.000
_cell.length_b   1.000
_cell.length_c   1.000
_cell.angle_alpha   90.00
_cell.angle_beta   90.00
_cell.angle_gamma   90.00
#
_symmetry.space_group_name_H-M   'P 1'
#
loop_
_entity.id
_entity.type
_entity.pdbx_description
1 polymer ?
#
loop_
_entity_poly.entity_id
_entity_poly.type
_entity_poly.pdbx_seq_one_letter_code
_entity_poly.pdbx_strand_id
1 'polypeptide(L)'
;KAAEIAFTTREYREKEIQQLRDYLIRRLQRGIPYCRLNGSLTNRLPGNCNISFQFIEGNELLLLLDEKNICASAASACSTGDTSPSHVLTAMGIPEKLARGTLRLTIGYQNTQEEIDYTVQCIKEAVEKLRENAEDYRRYKETFPCNIM
;
A
#
# COMPACT_ATOMS: atom_id res chain seq x y z
N LYS A 1 4.14 0.37 32.55
CA LYS A 1 3.88 1.76 32.07
C LYS A 1 3.40 1.82 30.64
N ALA A 2 4.08 1.15 29.69
CA ALA A 2 3.67 1.15 28.27
C ALA A 2 2.23 0.62 28.06
N ALA A 3 1.87 -0.50 28.69
CA ALA A 3 0.51 -1.08 28.61
C ALA A 3 -0.56 -0.13 29.21
N GLU A 4 -0.25 0.55 30.30
CA GLU A 4 -1.12 1.53 30.90
C GLU A 4 -1.38 2.73 29.97
N ILE A 5 -0.34 3.26 29.35
CA ILE A 5 -0.45 4.34 28.36
C ILE A 5 -1.28 3.88 27.16
N ALA A 6 -0.99 2.70 26.62
CA ALA A 6 -1.73 2.15 25.49
C ALA A 6 -3.23 2.00 25.82
N PHE A 7 -3.57 1.51 27.01
CA PHE A 7 -4.95 1.33 27.43
C PHE A 7 -5.68 2.67 27.61
N THR A 8 -5.06 3.64 28.30
CA THR A 8 -5.71 4.94 28.61
C THR A 8 -5.87 5.88 27.43
N THR A 9 -5.02 5.73 26.38
CA THR A 9 -5.06 6.61 25.21
C THR A 9 -5.70 5.95 23.98
N ARG A 10 -6.13 4.69 24.09
CA ARG A 10 -6.55 3.85 22.97
C ARG A 10 -7.66 4.48 22.13
N GLU A 11 -8.79 4.81 22.73
CA GLU A 11 -9.98 5.25 21.99
C GLU A 11 -9.73 6.53 21.18
N TYR A 12 -9.04 7.49 21.78
CA TYR A 12 -8.70 8.74 21.11
C TYR A 12 -7.74 8.51 19.94
N ARG A 13 -6.65 7.77 20.18
CA ARG A 13 -5.65 7.48 19.15
C ARG A 13 -6.19 6.65 18.01
N GLU A 14 -7.03 5.65 18.28
CA GLU A 14 -7.62 4.80 17.25
C GLU A 14 -8.46 5.63 16.26
N LYS A 15 -9.22 6.60 16.76
CA LYS A 15 -10.05 7.46 15.91
C LYS A 15 -9.22 8.36 14.99
N GLU A 16 -8.18 8.99 15.52
CA GLU A 16 -7.28 9.84 14.72
C GLU A 16 -6.52 9.02 13.67
N ILE A 17 -5.94 7.90 14.08
CA ILE A 17 -5.23 6.98 13.19
C ILE A 17 -6.15 6.47 12.07
N GLN A 18 -7.40 6.14 12.40
CA GLN A 18 -8.39 5.70 11.42
C GLN A 18 -8.69 6.79 10.40
N GLN A 19 -8.82 8.04 10.80
CA GLN A 19 -9.07 9.16 9.90
C GLN A 19 -7.91 9.35 8.91
N LEU A 20 -6.68 9.31 9.40
CA LEU A 20 -5.47 9.39 8.58
C LEU A 20 -5.35 8.20 7.61
N ARG A 21 -5.64 6.98 8.09
CA ARG A 21 -5.68 5.78 7.24
C ARG A 21 -6.70 5.90 6.13
N ASP A 22 -7.92 6.32 6.45
CA ASP A 22 -8.98 6.47 5.46
C ASP A 22 -8.66 7.58 4.46
N TYR A 23 -7.97 8.62 4.92
CA TYR A 23 -7.44 9.66 4.04
C TYR A 23 -6.40 9.08 3.08
N LEU A 24 -5.40 8.34 3.58
CA LEU A 24 -4.38 7.66 2.75
C LEU A 24 -5.02 6.74 1.70
N ILE A 25 -5.95 5.88 2.11
CA ILE A 25 -6.62 4.93 1.20
C ILE A 25 -7.33 5.70 0.08
N ARG A 26 -8.12 6.73 0.41
CA ARG A 26 -8.83 7.54 -0.59
C ARG A 26 -7.88 8.23 -1.57
N ARG A 27 -6.76 8.77 -1.07
CA ARG A 27 -5.76 9.45 -1.90
C ARG A 27 -5.09 8.48 -2.87
N LEU A 28 -4.69 7.30 -2.38
CA LEU A 28 -4.08 6.27 -3.23
C LEU A 28 -5.05 5.78 -4.31
N GLN A 29 -6.29 5.44 -3.94
CA GLN A 29 -7.27 4.92 -4.88
C GLN A 29 -7.71 5.94 -5.94
N ARG A 30 -7.74 7.24 -5.60
CA ARG A 30 -8.06 8.31 -6.55
C ARG A 30 -6.88 8.72 -7.42
N GLY A 31 -5.67 8.66 -6.86
CA GLY A 31 -4.47 9.17 -7.51
C GLY A 31 -3.72 8.15 -8.35
N ILE A 32 -3.93 6.84 -8.12
CA ILE A 32 -3.17 5.77 -8.76
C ILE A 32 -4.15 4.77 -9.38
N PRO A 33 -4.25 4.69 -10.71
CA PRO A 33 -5.11 3.73 -11.37
C PRO A 33 -4.60 2.29 -11.14
N TYR A 34 -5.48 1.30 -11.35
CA TYR A 34 -5.15 -0.13 -11.21
C TYR A 34 -4.55 -0.49 -9.86
N CYS A 35 -5.06 0.12 -8.78
CA CYS A 35 -4.78 -0.28 -7.42
C CYS A 35 -6.03 -0.84 -6.72
N ARG A 36 -5.82 -1.72 -5.75
CA ARG A 36 -6.88 -2.38 -4.99
C ARG A 36 -6.54 -2.40 -3.51
N LEU A 37 -7.45 -1.92 -2.68
CA LEU A 37 -7.39 -2.13 -1.23
C LEU A 37 -7.70 -3.60 -0.91
N ASN A 38 -6.86 -4.24 -0.12
CA ASN A 38 -7.05 -5.62 0.33
C ASN A 38 -7.77 -5.66 1.67
N GLY A 39 -8.76 -6.54 1.79
CA GLY A 39 -9.61 -6.69 2.97
C GLY A 39 -10.76 -5.66 3.05
N SER A 40 -11.48 -5.68 4.16
CA SER A 40 -12.63 -4.81 4.42
C SER A 40 -12.21 -3.34 4.54
N LEU A 41 -13.01 -2.43 4.03
CA LEU A 41 -12.79 -0.98 4.20
C LEU A 41 -13.03 -0.55 5.65
N THR A 42 -14.01 -1.13 6.32
CA THR A 42 -14.48 -0.72 7.64
C THR A 42 -13.96 -1.63 8.76
N ASN A 43 -14.02 -2.94 8.56
CA ASN A 43 -13.60 -3.93 9.55
C ASN A 43 -12.10 -4.25 9.40
N ARG A 44 -11.24 -3.34 9.87
CA ARG A 44 -9.77 -3.45 9.86
C ARG A 44 -9.14 -2.73 11.03
N LEU A 45 -7.88 -3.06 11.31
CA LEU A 45 -7.09 -2.34 12.31
C LEU A 45 -6.99 -0.84 11.95
N PRO A 46 -7.06 0.07 12.92
CA PRO A 46 -7.09 1.52 12.69
C PRO A 46 -6.00 2.03 11.76
N GLY A 47 -4.76 1.59 11.95
CA GLY A 47 -3.61 2.07 11.17
C GLY A 47 -3.22 1.20 9.97
N ASN A 48 -3.97 0.14 9.64
CA ASN A 48 -3.56 -0.78 8.57
C ASN A 48 -4.08 -0.35 7.20
N CYS A 49 -3.17 -0.12 6.25
CA CYS A 49 -3.46 0.01 4.84
C CYS A 49 -2.66 -1.05 4.07
N ASN A 50 -3.35 -2.07 3.55
CA ASN A 50 -2.77 -3.07 2.67
C ASN A 50 -3.36 -2.90 1.29
N ILE A 51 -2.53 -2.51 0.32
CA ILE A 51 -2.96 -2.13 -1.02
C ILE A 51 -2.07 -2.78 -2.07
N SER A 52 -2.69 -3.28 -3.13
CA SER A 52 -1.99 -3.90 -4.27
C SER A 52 -2.04 -2.97 -5.48
N PHE A 53 -0.93 -2.88 -6.19
CA PHE A 53 -0.78 -2.15 -7.45
C PHE A 53 -0.50 -3.15 -8.56
N GLN A 54 -1.31 -3.13 -9.62
CA GLN A 54 -1.10 -4.01 -10.77
C GLN A 54 0.15 -3.58 -11.57
N PHE A 55 0.77 -4.57 -12.23
CA PHE A 55 1.89 -4.40 -13.15
C PHE A 55 3.20 -3.95 -12.51
N ILE A 56 3.38 -4.17 -11.21
CA ILE A 56 4.63 -3.89 -10.50
C ILE A 56 4.96 -5.00 -9.51
N GLU A 57 6.21 -5.05 -9.08
CA GLU A 57 6.68 -5.87 -7.95
C GLU A 57 6.77 -5.01 -6.68
N GLY A 58 6.19 -5.49 -5.58
CA GLY A 58 6.15 -4.76 -4.31
C GLY A 58 7.54 -4.52 -3.71
N ASN A 59 8.49 -5.43 -3.94
CA ASN A 59 9.87 -5.28 -3.48
C ASN A 59 10.60 -4.14 -4.21
N GLU A 60 10.37 -3.98 -5.51
CA GLU A 60 10.94 -2.87 -6.28
C GLU A 60 10.34 -1.53 -5.82
N LEU A 61 9.03 -1.50 -5.59
CA LEU A 61 8.38 -0.33 -5.01
C LEU A 61 8.94 0.01 -3.64
N LEU A 62 9.18 -0.99 -2.79
CA LEU A 62 9.73 -0.80 -1.45
C LEU A 62 11.12 -0.15 -1.50
N LEU A 63 12.00 -0.57 -2.42
CA LEU A 63 13.33 0.02 -2.59
C LEU A 63 13.26 1.50 -3.00
N LEU A 64 12.36 1.85 -3.93
CA LEU A 64 12.18 3.25 -4.33
C LEU A 64 11.61 4.13 -3.22
N LEU A 65 10.81 3.56 -2.32
CA LEU A 65 10.27 4.28 -1.16
C LEU A 65 11.31 4.45 -0.06
N ASP A 66 12.19 3.48 0.13
CA ASP A 66 13.31 3.55 1.08
C ASP A 66 14.26 4.72 0.73
N GLU A 67 14.57 4.91 -0.56
CA GLU A 67 15.33 6.08 -1.05
C GLU A 67 14.66 7.44 -0.70
N LYS A 68 13.36 7.43 -0.43
CA LYS A 68 12.55 8.59 -0.02
C LYS A 68 12.31 8.67 1.48
N ASN A 69 12.98 7.83 2.27
CA ASN A 69 12.80 7.69 3.73
C ASN A 69 11.37 7.31 4.14
N ILE A 70 10.67 6.53 3.31
CA ILE A 70 9.35 6.01 3.59
C ILE A 70 9.46 4.54 3.99
N CYS A 71 9.18 4.25 5.26
CA CYS A 71 9.15 2.90 5.79
C CYS A 71 7.82 2.21 5.44
N ALA A 72 7.91 1.09 4.74
CA ALA A 72 6.77 0.28 4.36
C ALA A 72 7.13 -1.21 4.41
N SER A 73 6.21 -2.10 4.07
CA SER A 73 6.47 -3.53 4.01
C SER A 73 5.81 -4.13 2.77
N ALA A 74 6.56 -4.88 1.98
CA ALA A 74 6.00 -5.76 0.97
C ALA A 74 5.49 -7.05 1.63
N ALA A 75 4.58 -7.77 0.97
CA ALA A 75 3.84 -8.89 1.55
C ALA A 75 4.73 -10.03 2.10
N SER A 76 5.96 -10.18 1.60
CA SER A 76 6.90 -11.26 1.95
C SER A 76 8.15 -10.76 2.70
N ALA A 77 8.10 -9.62 3.37
CA ALA A 77 9.26 -8.96 3.98
C ALA A 77 10.05 -9.81 5.01
N CYS A 78 9.47 -10.89 5.52
CA CYS A 78 10.13 -11.76 6.51
C CYS A 78 10.84 -12.98 5.90
N SER A 79 10.69 -13.25 4.60
CA SER A 79 11.38 -14.33 3.89
C SER A 79 12.45 -13.73 2.98
N THR A 80 13.63 -13.56 3.50
CA THR A 80 14.81 -13.13 2.74
C THR A 80 15.04 -14.09 1.56
N GLY A 81 14.78 -13.61 0.34
CA GLY A 81 14.99 -14.37 -0.90
C GLY A 81 13.76 -15.08 -1.48
N ASP A 82 12.63 -15.12 -0.79
CA ASP A 82 11.38 -15.69 -1.31
C ASP A 82 10.55 -14.61 -2.02
N THR A 83 10.39 -14.77 -3.33
CA THR A 83 9.54 -13.90 -4.17
C THR A 83 8.08 -14.36 -4.21
N SER A 84 7.72 -15.36 -3.40
CA SER A 84 6.36 -15.87 -3.33
C SER A 84 5.38 -14.81 -2.77
N PRO A 85 4.16 -14.75 -3.29
CA PRO A 85 3.15 -13.85 -2.73
C PRO A 85 2.78 -14.28 -1.30
N SER A 86 2.35 -13.33 -0.50
CA SER A 86 1.90 -13.59 0.88
C SER A 86 0.83 -14.67 0.91
N HIS A 87 1.03 -15.71 1.72
CA HIS A 87 0.06 -16.77 1.94
C HIS A 87 -1.29 -16.24 2.46
N VAL A 88 -1.29 -15.11 3.17
CA VAL A 88 -2.51 -14.43 3.62
C VAL A 88 -3.29 -13.89 2.44
N LEU A 89 -2.63 -13.21 1.49
CA LEU A 89 -3.28 -12.67 0.30
C LEU A 89 -3.80 -13.79 -0.61
N THR A 90 -3.04 -14.88 -0.73
CA THR A 90 -3.46 -16.09 -1.45
C THR A 90 -4.70 -16.72 -0.82
N ALA A 91 -4.72 -16.86 0.52
CA ALA A 91 -5.88 -17.37 1.26
C ALA A 91 -7.12 -16.46 1.13
N MET A 92 -6.92 -15.15 0.90
CA MET A 92 -8.00 -14.20 0.59
C MET A 92 -8.48 -14.26 -0.87
N GLY A 93 -7.93 -15.16 -1.69
CA GLY A 93 -8.29 -15.30 -3.10
C GLY A 93 -7.76 -14.16 -3.99
N ILE A 94 -6.72 -13.45 -3.57
CA ILE A 94 -6.10 -12.41 -4.40
C ILE A 94 -5.19 -13.08 -5.43
N PRO A 95 -5.39 -12.81 -6.73
CA PRO A 95 -4.55 -13.38 -7.78
C PRO A 95 -3.06 -13.09 -7.54
N GLU A 96 -2.20 -14.09 -7.80
CA GLU A 96 -0.77 -14.00 -7.55
C GLU A 96 -0.12 -12.76 -8.15
N LYS A 97 -0.40 -12.45 -9.42
CA LYS A 97 0.12 -11.25 -10.10
C LYS A 97 -0.22 -9.95 -9.38
N LEU A 98 -1.39 -9.87 -8.76
CA LEU A 98 -1.81 -8.71 -7.98
C LEU A 98 -1.20 -8.72 -6.58
N ALA A 99 -1.09 -9.90 -5.97
CA ALA A 99 -0.50 -10.07 -4.65
C ALA A 99 1.00 -9.69 -4.62
N ARG A 100 1.74 -9.93 -5.71
CA ARG A 100 3.15 -9.54 -5.86
C ARG A 100 3.36 -8.03 -5.75
N GLY A 101 2.45 -7.22 -6.29
CA GLY A 101 2.51 -5.75 -6.25
C GLY A 101 1.90 -5.15 -4.97
N THR A 102 1.91 -5.88 -3.86
CA THR A 102 1.26 -5.42 -2.61
C THR A 102 2.23 -4.68 -1.70
N LEU A 103 1.73 -3.58 -1.15
CA LEU A 103 2.40 -2.80 -0.11
C LEU A 103 1.52 -2.73 1.14
N ARG A 104 2.12 -2.91 2.32
CA ARG A 104 1.50 -2.66 3.61
C ARG A 104 2.09 -1.41 4.23
N LEU A 105 1.24 -0.43 4.43
CA LEU A 105 1.53 0.80 5.15
C LEU A 105 0.85 0.75 6.52
N THR A 106 1.59 1.12 7.55
CA THR A 106 1.07 1.16 8.91
C THR A 106 1.19 2.58 9.43
N ILE A 107 0.04 3.18 9.79
CA ILE A 107 -0.04 4.54 10.29
C ILE A 107 -0.11 4.49 11.81
N GLY A 108 0.71 5.30 12.46
CA GLY A 108 0.72 5.51 13.89
C GLY A 108 0.24 6.93 14.28
N TYR A 109 0.14 7.17 15.56
CA TYR A 109 -0.28 8.47 16.11
C TYR A 109 0.72 9.61 15.87
N GLN A 110 1.92 9.28 15.41
CA GLN A 110 2.98 10.24 15.11
C GLN A 110 2.88 10.80 13.69
N ASN A 111 2.14 10.12 12.81
CA ASN A 111 2.03 10.54 11.43
C ASN A 111 1.10 11.74 11.26
N THR A 112 1.44 12.59 10.30
CA THR A 112 0.67 13.77 9.93
C THR A 112 0.02 13.62 8.56
N GLN A 113 -0.91 14.51 8.24
CA GLN A 113 -1.54 14.54 6.92
C GLN A 113 -0.55 14.91 5.83
N GLU A 114 0.39 15.82 6.12
CA GLU A 114 1.45 16.24 5.20
C GLU A 114 2.38 15.08 4.85
N GLU A 115 2.75 14.25 5.83
CA GLU A 115 3.53 13.04 5.59
C GLU A 115 2.77 12.02 4.71
N ILE A 116 1.45 11.93 4.89
CA ILE A 116 0.60 11.08 4.04
C ILE A 116 0.56 11.62 2.62
N ASP A 117 0.40 12.93 2.42
CA ASP A 117 0.41 13.54 1.10
C ASP A 117 1.75 13.35 0.39
N TYR A 118 2.85 13.51 1.11
CA TYR A 118 4.19 13.19 0.61
C TYR A 118 4.32 11.72 0.21
N THR A 119 3.88 10.81 1.09
CA THR A 119 3.92 9.36 0.84
C THR A 119 3.11 8.98 -0.40
N VAL A 120 1.90 9.52 -0.55
CA VAL A 120 1.05 9.28 -1.73
C VAL A 120 1.73 9.75 -3.01
N GLN A 121 2.35 10.92 -2.99
CA GLN A 121 3.07 11.45 -4.15
C GLN A 121 4.26 10.55 -4.52
N CYS A 122 5.07 10.15 -3.55
CA CYS A 122 6.21 9.25 -3.79
C CYS A 122 5.76 7.88 -4.32
N ILE A 123 4.68 7.29 -3.77
CA ILE A 123 4.13 6.02 -4.27
C ILE A 123 3.66 6.19 -5.72
N LYS A 124 2.96 7.28 -6.04
CA LYS A 124 2.48 7.53 -7.39
C LYS A 124 3.63 7.58 -8.40
N GLU A 125 4.66 8.38 -8.13
CA GLU A 125 5.85 8.52 -8.97
C GLU A 125 6.58 7.18 -9.15
N ALA A 126 6.77 6.44 -8.07
CA ALA A 126 7.43 5.14 -8.10
C ALA A 126 6.62 4.09 -8.91
N VAL A 127 5.30 4.03 -8.71
CA VAL A 127 4.43 3.12 -9.47
C VAL A 127 4.41 3.48 -10.95
N GLU A 128 4.35 4.76 -11.33
CA GLU A 128 4.43 5.21 -12.71
C GLU A 128 5.76 4.78 -13.35
N LYS A 129 6.88 5.04 -12.68
CA LYS A 129 8.22 4.64 -13.15
C LYS A 129 8.36 3.12 -13.34
N LEU A 130 7.87 2.32 -12.40
CA LEU A 130 7.92 0.86 -12.49
C LEU A 130 7.07 0.34 -13.65
N ARG A 131 5.87 0.89 -13.83
CA ARG A 131 4.95 0.51 -14.92
C ARG A 131 5.49 0.84 -16.30
N GLU A 132 6.22 1.95 -16.47
CA GLU A 132 6.86 2.30 -17.75
C GLU A 132 7.82 1.21 -18.23
N ASN A 133 8.47 0.53 -17.28
CA ASN A 133 9.40 -0.56 -17.56
C ASN A 133 8.73 -1.94 -17.65
N ALA A 134 7.47 -2.07 -17.22
CA ALA A 134 6.74 -3.33 -17.20
C ALA A 134 6.16 -3.69 -18.58
N GLU A 135 6.58 -4.82 -19.13
CA GLU A 135 6.10 -5.32 -20.44
C GLU A 135 4.58 -5.61 -20.42
N ASP A 136 4.09 -6.22 -19.32
CA ASP A 136 2.66 -6.52 -19.12
C ASP A 136 1.81 -5.24 -19.14
N TYR A 137 2.30 -4.12 -18.61
CA TYR A 137 1.60 -2.84 -18.66
C TYR A 137 1.57 -2.22 -20.05
N ARG A 138 2.68 -2.30 -20.79
CA ARG A 138 2.74 -1.84 -22.19
C ARG A 138 1.76 -2.59 -23.04
N ARG A 139 1.74 -3.92 -22.98
CA ARG A 139 0.78 -4.78 -23.70
C ARG A 139 -0.66 -4.46 -23.30
N TYR A 140 -0.92 -4.23 -22.04
CA TYR A 140 -2.27 -3.86 -21.58
C TYR A 140 -2.74 -2.54 -22.19
N LYS A 141 -1.89 -1.51 -22.22
CA LYS A 141 -2.21 -0.21 -22.86
C LYS A 141 -2.48 -0.35 -24.36
N GLU A 142 -1.72 -1.16 -25.06
CA GLU A 142 -1.92 -1.44 -26.49
C GLU A 142 -3.26 -2.15 -26.75
N THR A 143 -3.64 -3.07 -25.90
CA THR A 143 -4.89 -3.83 -26.04
C THR A 143 -6.14 -3.00 -25.64
N PHE A 144 -6.01 -2.07 -24.70
CA PHE A 144 -7.11 -1.25 -24.17
C PHE A 144 -6.78 0.25 -24.16
N PRO A 145 -6.65 0.89 -25.33
CA PRO A 145 -6.19 2.28 -25.42
C PRO A 145 -7.14 3.32 -24.85
N CYS A 146 -8.39 2.99 -24.59
CA CYS A 146 -9.44 3.92 -24.09
C CYS A 146 -9.67 3.92 -22.58
N ASN A 147 -8.93 3.17 -21.78
CA ASN A 147 -9.13 3.11 -20.32
C ASN A 147 -8.24 4.11 -19.54
N ILE A 148 -7.91 5.25 -20.16
CA ILE A 148 -7.21 6.36 -19.47
C ILE A 148 -8.24 7.47 -19.23
N MET A 149 -9.12 7.28 -18.26
CA MET A 149 -9.86 8.36 -17.58
C MET A 149 -9.96 8.07 -16.10
#